data_323ee4ac3cebd2c7e01c4764bced8c07
#
_entry.id   323ee4ac3cebd2c7e01c4764bced8c07
#
_cell.length_a   1.000
_cell.length_b   1.000
_cell.length_c   1.000
_cell.angle_alpha   90.00
_cell.angle_beta   90.00
_cell.angle_gamma   90.00
#
_symmetry.space_group_name_H-M   'P 1'
#
loop_
_entity.id
_entity.type
_entity.pdbx_description
1 polymer ?
#
loop_
_entity_poly.entity_id
_entity_poly.type
_entity_poly.pdbx_seq_one_letter_code
_entity_poly.pdbx_strand_id
1 'polypeptide(L)'
;MSKSNRIQLSDHFTTGRLLKFTASPIIMMIFTSIYTIVDGFFVSNYAGKTAFTALNLIYPYLQMLGCLGFMIGTGGSALVAMTLGTGDEERANKLFSMLAVAAAVLGVIFTAIGLALLEPVAVLLGATEELLPNCLLYGRILLTFQTAFMLQYLFQSFFIAAEKPKLGLFFTIAAGGTNIVLDFVLVGVAGLGLAGAALATVISQMVGGVAPIFYFIKRRPGCRLYFTKPLFSLRELFKACTNGISELMTNISMSLVGALYNIQLLKLFGADGVAAYGVLMYVGFVFAAVFIGYSQGTAPIVSYHFGADNKDELKNLLRRSVTIIAVAGVAMLASSELLAEPLAKIFVGYDAGLLALTIHGMKLYSISFILSGFNIFGSAFFTALNNGAVSAAISFLRTLLFQVVSILALPLLIGVDGIWLAVVAAEAMALVCTAGFIVQGRRKYGYM
;
A
#
# COMPACT_ATOMS: atom_id res chain seq x y z
N MET A 1 40.06 -10.00 -2.25
CA MET A 1 38.62 -10.34 -2.08
C MET A 1 37.82 -9.04 -2.04
N SER A 2 37.20 -8.68 -3.14
CA SER A 2 36.32 -7.50 -3.22
C SER A 2 35.12 -7.75 -2.29
N LYS A 3 35.02 -7.02 -1.16
CA LYS A 3 33.81 -7.01 -0.32
C LYS A 3 32.67 -6.56 -1.22
N SER A 4 31.78 -7.48 -1.55
CA SER A 4 30.55 -7.19 -2.27
C SER A 4 29.87 -5.98 -1.59
N ASN A 5 29.67 -4.90 -2.34
CA ASN A 5 29.06 -3.65 -1.84
C ASN A 5 27.54 -3.81 -1.66
N ARG A 6 27.09 -5.07 -1.47
CA ARG A 6 25.68 -5.47 -1.27
C ARG A 6 25.31 -5.39 0.20
N ILE A 7 24.19 -4.74 0.49
CA ILE A 7 23.60 -4.73 1.82
C ILE A 7 22.80 -6.02 1.97
N GLN A 8 23.09 -6.80 3.03
CA GLN A 8 22.39 -8.03 3.40
C GLN A 8 21.50 -7.78 4.62
N LEU A 9 20.45 -8.60 4.79
CA LEU A 9 19.56 -8.51 5.95
C LEU A 9 20.31 -8.75 7.28
N SER A 10 21.40 -9.53 7.24
CA SER A 10 22.25 -9.85 8.40
C SER A 10 23.23 -8.75 8.81
N ASP A 11 23.33 -7.68 8.02
CA ASP A 11 24.29 -6.61 8.29
C ASP A 11 23.88 -5.75 9.50
N HIS A 12 24.87 -5.11 10.13
CA HIS A 12 24.58 -4.00 11.03
C HIS A 12 24.15 -2.76 10.23
N PHE A 13 23.02 -2.16 10.60
CA PHE A 13 22.44 -1.03 9.88
C PHE A 13 22.76 0.30 10.55
N THR A 14 23.63 1.09 9.90
CA THR A 14 23.74 2.52 10.17
C THR A 14 22.57 3.25 9.48
N THR A 15 22.29 4.51 9.87
CA THR A 15 21.23 5.33 9.24
C THR A 15 21.39 5.40 7.73
N GLY A 16 22.63 5.62 7.24
CA GLY A 16 22.90 5.68 5.79
C GLY A 16 22.69 4.36 5.07
N ARG A 17 23.05 3.22 5.68
CA ARG A 17 22.80 1.89 5.09
C ARG A 17 21.30 1.57 5.05
N LEU A 18 20.58 1.93 6.11
CA LEU A 18 19.14 1.73 6.21
C LEU A 18 18.40 2.54 5.13
N LEU A 19 18.72 3.83 5.00
CA LEU A 19 18.15 4.68 3.94
C LEU A 19 18.53 4.19 2.53
N LYS A 20 19.76 3.73 2.32
CA LYS A 20 20.19 3.18 1.03
C LYS A 20 19.43 1.90 0.65
N PHE A 21 19.12 1.04 1.62
CA PHE A 21 18.34 -0.19 1.40
C PHE A 21 16.87 0.14 1.14
N THR A 22 16.28 1.04 1.93
CA THR A 22 14.86 1.41 1.85
C THR A 22 14.54 2.39 0.73
N ALA A 23 15.54 3.05 0.13
CA ALA A 23 15.32 3.97 -0.99
C ALA A 23 14.58 3.32 -2.17
N SER A 24 14.92 2.07 -2.53
CA SER A 24 14.24 1.37 -3.63
C SER A 24 12.77 1.07 -3.32
N PRO A 25 12.39 0.52 -2.16
CA PRO A 25 10.99 0.40 -1.76
C PRO A 25 10.23 1.74 -1.68
N ILE A 26 10.86 2.81 -1.20
CA ILE A 26 10.25 4.14 -1.17
C ILE A 26 9.92 4.61 -2.59
N ILE A 27 10.90 4.57 -3.49
CA ILE A 27 10.70 4.96 -4.89
C ILE A 27 9.65 4.07 -5.56
N MET A 28 9.62 2.77 -5.24
CA MET A 28 8.63 1.83 -5.73
C MET A 28 7.21 2.24 -5.35
N MET A 29 6.98 2.62 -4.09
CA MET A 29 5.66 3.06 -3.61
C MET A 29 5.25 4.41 -4.19
N ILE A 30 6.17 5.37 -4.27
CA ILE A 30 5.91 6.67 -4.92
C ILE A 30 5.56 6.48 -6.38
N PHE A 31 6.32 5.68 -7.12
CA PHE A 31 6.06 5.40 -8.53
C PHE A 31 4.70 4.70 -8.73
N THR A 32 4.36 3.75 -7.86
CA THR A 32 3.04 3.09 -7.87
C THR A 32 1.92 4.11 -7.68
N SER A 33 2.05 5.05 -6.75
CA SER A 33 1.05 6.11 -6.54
C SER A 33 0.91 7.01 -7.77
N ILE A 34 2.03 7.38 -8.41
CA ILE A 34 2.03 8.26 -9.59
C ILE A 34 1.37 7.57 -10.80
N TYR A 35 1.75 6.34 -11.11
CA TYR A 35 1.18 5.69 -12.30
C TYR A 35 -0.32 5.40 -12.14
N THR A 36 -0.80 5.15 -10.93
CA THR A 36 -2.25 5.01 -10.66
C THR A 36 -3.01 6.32 -10.97
N ILE A 37 -2.41 7.48 -10.65
CA ILE A 37 -2.99 8.79 -11.00
C ILE A 37 -3.00 8.98 -12.52
N VAL A 38 -1.94 8.59 -13.21
CA VAL A 38 -1.83 8.69 -14.68
C VAL A 38 -2.85 7.80 -15.39
N ASP A 39 -3.06 6.57 -14.92
CA ASP A 39 -4.11 5.67 -15.43
C ASP A 39 -5.50 6.33 -15.34
N GLY A 40 -5.84 6.87 -14.17
CA GLY A 40 -7.09 7.62 -13.98
C GLY A 40 -7.22 8.83 -14.91
N PHE A 41 -6.12 9.54 -15.19
CA PHE A 41 -6.09 10.65 -16.15
C PHE A 41 -6.42 10.20 -17.57
N PHE A 42 -5.85 9.11 -18.06
CA PHE A 42 -6.16 8.59 -19.39
C PHE A 42 -7.63 8.16 -19.51
N VAL A 43 -8.16 7.45 -18.54
CA VAL A 43 -9.57 7.03 -18.57
C VAL A 43 -10.50 8.24 -18.53
N SER A 44 -10.25 9.20 -17.66
CA SER A 44 -11.07 10.41 -17.53
C SER A 44 -11.12 11.23 -18.80
N ASN A 45 -9.98 11.44 -19.47
CA ASN A 45 -9.89 12.34 -20.62
C ASN A 45 -10.23 11.68 -21.96
N TYR A 46 -10.00 10.38 -22.12
CA TYR A 46 -10.14 9.70 -23.40
C TYR A 46 -11.26 8.65 -23.44
N ALA A 47 -11.64 8.04 -22.32
CA ALA A 47 -12.75 7.09 -22.28
C ALA A 47 -14.11 7.73 -21.93
N GLY A 48 -14.09 8.96 -21.41
CA GLY A 48 -15.27 9.75 -21.11
C GLY A 48 -15.80 9.56 -19.68
N LYS A 49 -16.75 10.43 -19.31
CA LYS A 49 -17.27 10.55 -17.93
C LYS A 49 -17.94 9.27 -17.43
N THR A 50 -18.78 8.62 -18.24
CA THR A 50 -19.49 7.39 -17.87
C THR A 50 -18.51 6.24 -17.59
N ALA A 51 -17.47 6.08 -18.42
CA ALA A 51 -16.42 5.10 -18.23
C ALA A 51 -15.60 5.34 -16.94
N PHE A 52 -15.21 6.59 -16.72
CA PHE A 52 -14.48 6.98 -15.51
C PHE A 52 -15.30 6.78 -14.23
N THR A 53 -16.60 7.09 -14.29
CA THR A 53 -17.52 6.85 -13.16
C THR A 53 -17.66 5.35 -12.86
N ALA A 54 -17.84 4.52 -13.91
CA ALA A 54 -17.95 3.08 -13.77
C ALA A 54 -16.66 2.46 -13.19
N LEU A 55 -15.48 2.91 -13.64
CA LEU A 55 -14.18 2.50 -13.09
C LEU A 55 -14.12 2.79 -11.58
N ASN A 56 -14.37 4.02 -11.19
CA ASN A 56 -14.28 4.41 -9.77
C ASN A 56 -15.31 3.68 -8.90
N LEU A 57 -16.46 3.33 -9.44
CA LEU A 57 -17.50 2.59 -8.73
C LEU A 57 -17.07 1.15 -8.42
N ILE A 58 -16.47 0.44 -9.41
CA ILE A 58 -16.12 -0.98 -9.27
C ILE A 58 -14.71 -1.19 -8.68
N TYR A 59 -13.83 -0.18 -8.77
CA TYR A 59 -12.42 -0.27 -8.35
C TYR A 59 -12.23 -0.75 -6.90
N PRO A 60 -13.00 -0.27 -5.88
CA PRO A 60 -12.87 -0.75 -4.51
C PRO A 60 -13.07 -2.27 -4.37
N TYR A 61 -14.01 -2.84 -5.13
CA TYR A 61 -14.24 -4.28 -5.14
C TYR A 61 -13.04 -5.05 -5.70
N LEU A 62 -12.50 -4.60 -6.83
CA LEU A 62 -11.33 -5.20 -7.47
C LEU A 62 -10.10 -5.13 -6.57
N GLN A 63 -9.87 -3.97 -5.95
CA GLN A 63 -8.78 -3.75 -5.00
C GLN A 63 -8.90 -4.64 -3.76
N MET A 64 -10.09 -4.79 -3.19
CA MET A 64 -10.32 -5.64 -2.01
C MET A 64 -9.89 -7.09 -2.28
N LEU A 65 -10.22 -7.64 -3.45
CA LEU A 65 -9.78 -8.97 -3.84
C LEU A 65 -8.26 -9.05 -4.08
N GLY A 66 -7.67 -8.00 -4.67
CA GLY A 66 -6.23 -7.94 -4.93
C GLY A 66 -5.37 -7.77 -3.67
N CYS A 67 -5.90 -7.09 -2.66
CA CYS A 67 -5.20 -6.88 -1.39
C CYS A 67 -4.86 -8.16 -0.63
N LEU A 68 -5.50 -9.29 -0.95
CA LEU A 68 -5.12 -10.60 -0.43
C LEU A 68 -3.69 -10.99 -0.86
N GLY A 69 -3.27 -10.61 -2.07
CA GLY A 69 -1.88 -10.77 -2.52
C GLY A 69 -0.91 -9.93 -1.68
N PHE A 70 -1.31 -8.72 -1.31
CA PHE A 70 -0.53 -7.85 -0.44
C PHE A 70 -0.45 -8.40 0.99
N MET A 71 -1.57 -8.88 1.54
CA MET A 71 -1.62 -9.56 2.84
C MET A 71 -0.65 -10.76 2.91
N ILE A 72 -0.70 -11.65 1.91
CA ILE A 72 0.20 -12.81 1.84
C ILE A 72 1.65 -12.36 1.62
N GLY A 73 1.86 -11.32 0.81
CA GLY A 73 3.18 -10.76 0.51
C GLY A 73 3.88 -10.20 1.75
N THR A 74 3.22 -9.28 2.46
CA THR A 74 3.82 -8.62 3.64
C THR A 74 3.97 -9.58 4.82
N GLY A 75 2.91 -10.30 5.18
CA GLY A 75 2.97 -11.26 6.28
C GLY A 75 3.86 -12.46 5.98
N GLY A 76 3.86 -12.94 4.74
CA GLY A 76 4.69 -14.04 4.29
C GLY A 76 6.16 -13.67 4.17
N SER A 77 6.49 -12.49 3.66
CA SER A 77 7.88 -12.03 3.57
C SER A 77 8.51 -11.84 4.96
N ALA A 78 7.73 -11.38 5.94
CA ALA A 78 8.17 -11.32 7.32
C ALA A 78 8.44 -12.72 7.90
N LEU A 79 7.55 -13.69 7.66
CA LEU A 79 7.74 -15.08 8.11
C LEU A 79 8.98 -15.71 7.46
N VAL A 80 9.18 -15.54 6.16
CA VAL A 80 10.33 -16.04 5.43
C VAL A 80 11.63 -15.38 5.89
N ALA A 81 11.65 -14.05 6.06
CA ALA A 81 12.82 -13.33 6.54
C ALA A 81 13.20 -13.74 7.97
N MET A 82 12.22 -13.97 8.85
CA MET A 82 12.45 -14.52 10.19
C MET A 82 13.08 -15.91 10.11
N THR A 83 12.58 -16.78 9.23
CA THR A 83 13.14 -18.13 9.04
C THR A 83 14.56 -18.09 8.48
N LEU A 84 14.87 -17.12 7.60
CA LEU A 84 16.27 -16.89 7.17
C LEU A 84 17.15 -16.45 8.34
N GLY A 85 16.61 -15.67 9.27
CA GLY A 85 17.32 -15.24 10.50
C GLY A 85 17.67 -16.40 11.43
N THR A 86 16.85 -17.45 11.50
CA THR A 86 17.17 -18.67 12.26
C THR A 86 18.25 -19.54 11.59
N GLY A 87 18.70 -19.19 10.38
CA GLY A 87 19.69 -19.94 9.61
C GLY A 87 19.12 -21.08 8.75
N ASP A 88 17.80 -21.30 8.76
CA ASP A 88 17.15 -22.37 7.98
C ASP A 88 16.73 -21.86 6.59
N GLU A 89 17.72 -21.73 5.69
CA GLU A 89 17.48 -21.28 4.30
C GLU A 89 16.61 -22.26 3.50
N GLU A 90 16.70 -23.57 3.79
CA GLU A 90 15.90 -24.57 3.08
C GLU A 90 14.42 -24.41 3.39
N ARG A 91 14.08 -24.28 4.67
CA ARG A 91 12.71 -24.04 5.12
C ARG A 91 12.17 -22.70 4.60
N ALA A 92 12.99 -21.64 4.61
CA ALA A 92 12.62 -20.34 4.09
C ALA A 92 12.23 -20.41 2.60
N ASN A 93 12.98 -21.15 1.78
CA ASN A 93 12.68 -21.35 0.36
C ASN A 93 11.42 -22.21 0.13
N LYS A 94 11.20 -23.24 0.96
CA LYS A 94 9.97 -24.05 0.95
C LYS A 94 8.74 -23.21 1.32
N LEU A 95 8.86 -22.32 2.31
CA LEU A 95 7.80 -21.37 2.71
C LEU A 95 7.52 -20.36 1.59
N PHE A 96 8.56 -19.76 1.01
CA PHE A 96 8.42 -18.84 -0.12
C PHE A 96 7.67 -19.49 -1.29
N SER A 97 8.07 -20.72 -1.66
CA SER A 97 7.42 -21.47 -2.74
C SER A 97 5.95 -21.79 -2.41
N MET A 98 5.66 -22.17 -1.18
CA MET A 98 4.29 -22.41 -0.71
C MET A 98 3.43 -21.15 -0.81
N LEU A 99 3.94 -20.02 -0.35
CA LEU A 99 3.20 -18.75 -0.35
C LEU A 99 2.93 -18.25 -1.77
N ALA A 100 3.88 -18.42 -2.70
CA ALA A 100 3.67 -18.08 -4.10
C ALA A 100 2.61 -18.98 -4.76
N VAL A 101 2.65 -20.30 -4.51
CA VAL A 101 1.62 -21.24 -4.98
C VAL A 101 0.27 -20.94 -4.35
N ALA A 102 0.22 -20.67 -3.04
CA ALA A 102 -1.01 -20.31 -2.35
C ALA A 102 -1.63 -19.02 -2.91
N ALA A 103 -0.83 -17.98 -3.16
CA ALA A 103 -1.31 -16.76 -3.79
C ALA A 103 -1.85 -16.99 -5.20
N ALA A 104 -1.20 -17.86 -6.00
CA ALA A 104 -1.69 -18.22 -7.32
C ALA A 104 -3.02 -18.99 -7.26
N VAL A 105 -3.13 -19.99 -6.38
CA VAL A 105 -4.36 -20.78 -6.19
C VAL A 105 -5.50 -19.91 -5.66
N LEU A 106 -5.24 -19.10 -4.64
CA LEU A 106 -6.23 -18.15 -4.12
C LEU A 106 -6.62 -17.12 -5.19
N GLY A 107 -5.68 -16.66 -6.00
CA GLY A 107 -5.96 -15.78 -7.12
C GLY A 107 -6.97 -16.39 -8.09
N VAL A 108 -6.83 -17.65 -8.46
CA VAL A 108 -7.80 -18.36 -9.31
C VAL A 108 -9.15 -18.50 -8.62
N ILE A 109 -9.18 -18.85 -7.34
CA ILE A 109 -10.42 -18.98 -6.56
C ILE A 109 -11.14 -17.63 -6.49
N PHE A 110 -10.42 -16.55 -6.16
CA PHE A 110 -11.00 -15.20 -6.11
C PHE A 110 -11.36 -14.62 -7.46
N THR A 111 -10.70 -15.06 -8.54
CA THR A 111 -11.17 -14.80 -9.92
C THR A 111 -12.56 -15.40 -10.12
N ALA A 112 -12.77 -16.67 -9.80
CA ALA A 112 -14.06 -17.33 -9.97
C ALA A 112 -15.16 -16.68 -9.11
N ILE A 113 -14.90 -16.47 -7.83
CA ILE A 113 -15.82 -15.80 -6.90
C ILE A 113 -16.08 -14.36 -7.37
N GLY A 114 -15.02 -13.63 -7.74
CA GLY A 114 -15.12 -12.25 -8.18
C GLY A 114 -15.97 -12.09 -9.43
N LEU A 115 -15.80 -12.97 -10.41
CA LEU A 115 -16.61 -12.97 -11.62
C LEU A 115 -18.08 -13.33 -11.35
N ALA A 116 -18.33 -14.30 -10.46
CA ALA A 116 -19.69 -14.71 -10.09
C ALA A 116 -20.45 -13.61 -9.33
N LEU A 117 -19.75 -12.83 -8.51
CA LEU A 117 -20.33 -11.76 -7.69
C LEU A 117 -20.23 -10.36 -8.34
N LEU A 118 -19.61 -10.22 -9.51
CA LEU A 118 -19.33 -8.92 -10.13
C LEU A 118 -20.60 -8.09 -10.35
N GLU A 119 -21.62 -8.68 -10.97
CA GLU A 119 -22.87 -7.99 -11.28
C GLU A 119 -23.65 -7.61 -10.02
N PRO A 120 -23.97 -8.54 -9.06
CA PRO A 120 -24.68 -8.17 -7.85
C PRO A 120 -23.92 -7.15 -7.00
N VAL A 121 -22.58 -7.21 -6.98
CA VAL A 121 -21.77 -6.20 -6.27
C VAL A 121 -21.79 -4.86 -6.99
N ALA A 122 -21.70 -4.81 -8.32
CA ALA A 122 -21.81 -3.56 -9.06
C ALA A 122 -23.15 -2.87 -8.80
N VAL A 123 -24.26 -3.61 -8.81
CA VAL A 123 -25.60 -3.11 -8.47
C VAL A 123 -25.67 -2.61 -7.02
N LEU A 124 -25.13 -3.39 -6.07
CA LEU A 124 -25.08 -3.02 -4.65
C LEU A 124 -24.28 -1.71 -4.43
N LEU A 125 -23.22 -1.51 -5.21
CA LEU A 125 -22.41 -0.28 -5.16
C LEU A 125 -23.10 0.93 -5.83
N GLY A 126 -24.25 0.72 -6.48
CA GLY A 126 -25.04 1.79 -7.07
C GLY A 126 -24.87 1.92 -8.59
N ALA A 127 -24.44 0.88 -9.30
CA ALA A 127 -24.41 0.91 -10.76
C ALA A 127 -25.82 1.04 -11.32
N THR A 128 -26.05 2.12 -12.08
CA THR A 128 -27.26 2.33 -12.86
C THR A 128 -27.25 1.46 -14.13
N GLU A 129 -28.40 1.35 -14.80
CA GLU A 129 -28.49 0.62 -16.09
C GLU A 129 -27.48 1.14 -17.13
N GLU A 130 -27.15 2.44 -17.10
CA GLU A 130 -26.16 3.07 -17.97
C GLU A 130 -24.72 2.71 -17.58
N LEU A 131 -24.40 2.60 -16.28
CA LEU A 131 -23.06 2.33 -15.77
C LEU A 131 -22.73 0.84 -15.76
N LEU A 132 -23.73 -0.02 -15.57
CA LEU A 132 -23.56 -1.46 -15.37
C LEU A 132 -22.75 -2.13 -16.49
N PRO A 133 -23.00 -1.88 -17.80
CA PRO A 133 -22.20 -2.49 -18.86
C PRO A 133 -20.71 -2.17 -18.76
N ASN A 134 -20.36 -0.92 -18.41
CA ASN A 134 -18.97 -0.49 -18.23
C ASN A 134 -18.33 -1.12 -16.98
N CYS A 135 -19.07 -1.20 -15.87
CA CYS A 135 -18.60 -1.89 -14.66
C CYS A 135 -18.30 -3.37 -14.93
N LEU A 136 -19.19 -4.05 -15.68
CA LEU A 136 -19.03 -5.45 -16.03
C LEU A 136 -17.89 -5.66 -17.02
N LEU A 137 -17.74 -4.81 -18.02
CA LEU A 137 -16.65 -4.88 -19.00
C LEU A 137 -15.29 -4.75 -18.31
N TYR A 138 -15.10 -3.68 -17.54
CA TYR A 138 -13.86 -3.39 -16.84
C TYR A 138 -13.56 -4.46 -15.78
N GLY A 139 -14.55 -4.80 -14.97
CA GLY A 139 -14.42 -5.78 -13.91
C GLY A 139 -14.10 -7.19 -14.43
N ARG A 140 -14.74 -7.64 -15.51
CA ARG A 140 -14.45 -8.96 -16.12
C ARG A 140 -13.02 -9.06 -16.63
N ILE A 141 -12.51 -8.03 -17.30
CA ILE A 141 -11.14 -8.03 -17.83
C ILE A 141 -10.15 -8.11 -16.66
N LEU A 142 -10.28 -7.25 -15.63
CA LEU A 142 -9.35 -7.23 -14.51
C LEU A 142 -9.44 -8.49 -13.64
N LEU A 143 -10.65 -8.97 -13.34
CA LEU A 143 -10.82 -10.19 -12.53
C LEU A 143 -10.26 -11.43 -13.21
N THR A 144 -10.35 -11.55 -14.54
CA THR A 144 -9.78 -12.68 -15.27
C THR A 144 -8.28 -12.83 -15.00
N PHE A 145 -7.58 -11.72 -14.74
CA PHE A 145 -6.15 -11.70 -14.47
C PHE A 145 -5.82 -11.34 -13.00
N GLN A 146 -6.78 -11.48 -12.09
CA GLN A 146 -6.63 -11.16 -10.67
C GLN A 146 -5.44 -11.87 -10.03
N THR A 147 -5.13 -13.09 -10.48
CA THR A 147 -3.94 -13.84 -10.04
C THR A 147 -2.65 -13.08 -10.32
N ALA A 148 -2.50 -12.44 -11.48
CA ALA A 148 -1.31 -11.66 -11.81
C ALA A 148 -1.17 -10.44 -10.88
N PHE A 149 -2.27 -9.79 -10.56
CA PHE A 149 -2.31 -8.67 -9.61
C PHE A 149 -1.88 -9.09 -8.19
N MET A 150 -2.42 -10.21 -7.69
CA MET A 150 -2.02 -10.75 -6.40
C MET A 150 -0.54 -11.13 -6.36
N LEU A 151 -0.02 -11.75 -7.42
CA LEU A 151 1.39 -12.11 -7.53
C LEU A 151 2.29 -10.87 -7.62
N GLN A 152 1.86 -9.80 -8.26
CA GLN A 152 2.60 -8.54 -8.31
C GLN A 152 2.86 -7.98 -6.90
N TYR A 153 1.84 -7.88 -6.07
CA TYR A 153 2.00 -7.43 -4.68
C TYR A 153 2.86 -8.39 -3.85
N LEU A 154 2.68 -9.69 -4.04
CA LEU A 154 3.48 -10.70 -3.37
C LEU A 154 4.96 -10.52 -3.71
N PHE A 155 5.32 -10.45 -4.99
CA PHE A 155 6.73 -10.35 -5.40
C PHE A 155 7.36 -9.01 -5.04
N GLN A 156 6.60 -7.91 -4.97
CA GLN A 156 7.11 -6.64 -4.44
C GLN A 156 7.71 -6.82 -3.04
N SER A 157 7.00 -7.51 -2.14
CA SER A 157 7.46 -7.80 -0.78
C SER A 157 8.62 -8.80 -0.78
N PHE A 158 8.55 -9.84 -1.61
CA PHE A 158 9.59 -10.88 -1.62
C PHE A 158 10.90 -10.45 -2.26
N PHE A 159 10.91 -9.49 -3.20
CA PHE A 159 12.17 -8.92 -3.68
C PHE A 159 12.94 -8.21 -2.57
N ILE A 160 12.26 -7.59 -1.63
CA ILE A 160 12.90 -6.94 -0.49
C ILE A 160 13.48 -8.01 0.45
N ALA A 161 12.70 -9.04 0.79
CA ALA A 161 13.14 -10.16 1.62
C ALA A 161 14.28 -10.99 0.97
N ALA A 162 14.33 -11.01 -0.38
CA ALA A 162 15.39 -11.65 -1.16
C ALA A 162 16.68 -10.82 -1.26
N GLU A 163 16.79 -9.69 -0.55
CA GLU A 163 17.91 -8.73 -0.63
C GLU A 163 18.09 -8.12 -2.03
N LYS A 164 16.98 -7.99 -2.79
CA LYS A 164 16.95 -7.48 -4.16
C LYS A 164 15.97 -6.30 -4.34
N PRO A 165 15.93 -5.30 -3.44
CA PRO A 165 14.95 -4.22 -3.54
C PRO A 165 15.07 -3.42 -4.84
N LYS A 166 16.28 -3.28 -5.41
CA LYS A 166 16.47 -2.63 -6.72
C LYS A 166 15.83 -3.40 -7.86
N LEU A 167 15.79 -4.73 -7.77
CA LEU A 167 15.13 -5.55 -8.79
C LEU A 167 13.61 -5.46 -8.65
N GLY A 168 13.09 -5.40 -7.43
CA GLY A 168 11.67 -5.09 -7.17
C GLY A 168 11.27 -3.75 -7.78
N LEU A 169 12.09 -2.72 -7.58
CA LEU A 169 11.91 -1.41 -8.20
C LEU A 169 11.91 -1.50 -9.74
N PHE A 170 12.85 -2.24 -10.33
CA PHE A 170 12.91 -2.44 -11.78
C PHE A 170 11.60 -3.06 -12.32
N PHE A 171 11.09 -4.13 -11.69
CA PHE A 171 9.83 -4.75 -12.13
C PHE A 171 8.62 -3.83 -11.92
N THR A 172 8.60 -3.03 -10.85
CA THR A 172 7.54 -2.05 -10.63
C THR A 172 7.57 -0.94 -11.69
N ILE A 173 8.76 -0.40 -12.02
CA ILE A 173 8.91 0.60 -13.10
C ILE A 173 8.56 -0.02 -14.46
N ALA A 174 8.98 -1.25 -14.73
CA ALA A 174 8.63 -1.94 -15.98
C ALA A 174 7.11 -2.15 -16.09
N ALA A 175 6.45 -2.59 -15.03
CA ALA A 175 4.99 -2.75 -15.01
C ALA A 175 4.27 -1.41 -15.19
N GLY A 176 4.55 -0.41 -14.36
CA GLY A 176 3.90 0.90 -14.45
C GLY A 176 4.22 1.64 -15.75
N GLY A 177 5.46 1.54 -16.26
CA GLY A 177 5.83 2.07 -17.57
C GLY A 177 5.06 1.40 -18.71
N THR A 178 4.89 0.07 -18.64
CA THR A 178 4.05 -0.68 -19.58
C THR A 178 2.60 -0.19 -19.53
N ASN A 179 2.04 0.03 -18.33
CA ASN A 179 0.69 0.56 -18.18
C ASN A 179 0.56 1.92 -18.86
N ILE A 180 1.41 2.90 -18.51
CA ILE A 180 1.37 4.26 -19.08
C ILE A 180 1.47 4.23 -20.62
N VAL A 181 2.41 3.45 -21.16
CA VAL A 181 2.60 3.34 -22.62
C VAL A 181 1.37 2.70 -23.29
N LEU A 182 0.80 1.66 -22.69
CA LEU A 182 -0.37 0.98 -23.23
C LEU A 182 -1.64 1.82 -23.07
N ASP A 183 -1.79 2.60 -22.00
CA ASP A 183 -2.89 3.57 -21.87
C ASP A 183 -2.83 4.60 -23.00
N PHE A 184 -1.65 5.17 -23.22
CA PHE A 184 -1.46 6.09 -24.36
C PHE A 184 -1.82 5.44 -25.70
N VAL A 185 -1.36 4.21 -25.95
CA VAL A 185 -1.61 3.51 -27.23
C VAL A 185 -3.04 3.02 -27.36
N LEU A 186 -3.57 2.31 -26.35
CA LEU A 186 -4.87 1.64 -26.44
C LEU A 186 -6.04 2.60 -26.17
N VAL A 187 -5.87 3.52 -25.24
CA VAL A 187 -6.93 4.49 -24.89
C VAL A 187 -6.80 5.75 -25.73
N GLY A 188 -5.58 6.33 -25.78
CA GLY A 188 -5.36 7.60 -26.44
C GLY A 188 -5.34 7.51 -27.98
N VAL A 189 -4.63 6.53 -28.56
CA VAL A 189 -4.45 6.42 -30.02
C VAL A 189 -5.47 5.49 -30.66
N ALA A 190 -5.64 4.28 -30.11
CA ALA A 190 -6.55 3.28 -30.69
C ALA A 190 -8.02 3.51 -30.31
N GLY A 191 -8.32 4.38 -29.35
CA GLY A 191 -9.68 4.73 -28.98
C GLY A 191 -10.50 3.59 -28.36
N LEU A 192 -9.84 2.59 -27.75
CA LEU A 192 -10.51 1.44 -27.13
C LEU A 192 -11.22 1.79 -25.80
N GLY A 193 -11.15 3.05 -25.37
CA GLY A 193 -11.82 3.53 -24.18
C GLY A 193 -11.50 2.70 -22.92
N LEU A 194 -12.54 2.36 -22.15
CA LEU A 194 -12.41 1.64 -20.89
C LEU A 194 -11.80 0.22 -21.06
N ALA A 195 -12.09 -0.46 -22.17
CA ALA A 195 -11.49 -1.77 -22.47
C ALA A 195 -9.98 -1.66 -22.69
N GLY A 196 -9.52 -0.58 -23.35
CA GLY A 196 -8.10 -0.29 -23.55
C GLY A 196 -7.37 -0.08 -22.21
N ALA A 197 -7.94 0.69 -21.30
CA ALA A 197 -7.39 0.90 -19.96
C ALA A 197 -7.34 -0.42 -19.16
N ALA A 198 -8.40 -1.22 -19.18
CA ALA A 198 -8.42 -2.52 -18.52
C ALA A 198 -7.31 -3.45 -19.06
N LEU A 199 -7.12 -3.51 -20.38
CA LEU A 199 -6.06 -4.31 -21.00
C LEU A 199 -4.66 -3.79 -20.65
N ALA A 200 -4.44 -2.48 -20.65
CA ALA A 200 -3.18 -1.87 -20.24
C ALA A 200 -2.81 -2.26 -18.81
N THR A 201 -3.79 -2.16 -17.91
CA THR A 201 -3.63 -2.55 -16.50
C THR A 201 -3.30 -4.04 -16.36
N VAL A 202 -4.03 -4.93 -17.03
CA VAL A 202 -3.78 -6.38 -16.97
C VAL A 202 -2.40 -6.75 -17.50
N ILE A 203 -1.99 -6.21 -18.65
CA ILE A 203 -0.67 -6.49 -19.22
C ILE A 203 0.43 -6.01 -18.28
N SER A 204 0.27 -4.83 -17.68
CA SER A 204 1.21 -4.32 -16.68
C SER A 204 1.29 -5.21 -15.44
N GLN A 205 0.16 -5.71 -14.95
CA GLN A 205 0.10 -6.66 -13.84
C GLN A 205 0.77 -8.00 -14.19
N MET A 206 0.66 -8.47 -15.43
CA MET A 206 1.40 -9.65 -15.90
C MET A 206 2.91 -9.41 -15.88
N VAL A 207 3.38 -8.23 -16.29
CA VAL A 207 4.80 -7.87 -16.19
C VAL A 207 5.26 -7.84 -14.74
N GLY A 208 4.49 -7.26 -13.82
CA GLY A 208 4.82 -7.17 -12.41
C GLY A 208 4.66 -8.47 -11.62
N GLY A 209 3.72 -9.34 -12.01
CA GLY A 209 3.35 -10.55 -11.28
C GLY A 209 3.90 -11.84 -11.87
N VAL A 210 3.91 -11.99 -13.21
CA VAL A 210 4.34 -13.24 -13.84
C VAL A 210 5.84 -13.23 -14.18
N ALA A 211 6.39 -12.13 -14.65
CA ALA A 211 7.81 -12.06 -15.00
C ALA A 211 8.77 -12.36 -13.82
N PRO A 212 8.49 -11.96 -12.56
CA PRO A 212 9.30 -12.36 -11.42
C PRO A 212 9.39 -13.87 -11.18
N ILE A 213 8.39 -14.65 -11.60
CA ILE A 213 8.43 -16.11 -11.49
C ILE A 213 9.67 -16.66 -12.21
N PHE A 214 9.95 -16.20 -13.43
CA PHE A 214 11.11 -16.62 -14.20
C PHE A 214 12.45 -16.25 -13.53
N TYR A 215 12.44 -15.19 -12.73
CA TYR A 215 13.62 -14.81 -11.93
C TYR A 215 13.89 -15.82 -10.82
N PHE A 216 12.87 -16.25 -10.08
CA PHE A 216 12.98 -17.10 -8.92
C PHE A 216 13.02 -18.61 -9.23
N ILE A 217 12.77 -19.05 -10.48
CA ILE A 217 12.84 -20.47 -10.89
C ILE A 217 14.26 -21.04 -10.68
N LYS A 218 15.30 -20.23 -10.91
CA LYS A 218 16.69 -20.67 -10.81
C LYS A 218 17.38 -20.01 -9.62
N ARG A 219 18.11 -20.83 -8.85
CA ARG A 219 19.03 -20.31 -7.84
C ARG A 219 20.07 -19.42 -8.51
N ARG A 220 20.15 -18.17 -8.06
CA ARG A 220 21.08 -17.17 -8.60
C ARG A 220 22.10 -16.75 -7.56
N PRO A 221 23.37 -16.49 -7.93
CA PRO A 221 24.37 -15.97 -7.02
C PRO A 221 23.88 -14.68 -6.33
N GLY A 222 23.97 -14.65 -5.00
CA GLY A 222 23.56 -13.50 -4.17
C GLY A 222 22.05 -13.23 -4.14
N CYS A 223 21.22 -14.22 -4.45
CA CYS A 223 19.78 -14.25 -4.14
C CYS A 223 19.54 -15.44 -3.20
N ARG A 224 19.00 -15.15 -2.01
CA ARG A 224 18.73 -16.20 -1.02
C ARG A 224 17.46 -16.97 -1.31
N LEU A 225 16.50 -16.35 -2.03
CA LEU A 225 15.21 -16.97 -2.34
C LEU A 225 15.18 -17.50 -3.76
N TYR A 226 14.66 -18.72 -3.89
CA TYR A 226 14.40 -19.40 -5.16
C TYR A 226 13.31 -20.46 -4.96
N PHE A 227 12.61 -20.85 -6.03
CA PHE A 227 11.58 -21.86 -5.94
C PHE A 227 12.14 -23.27 -5.71
N THR A 228 11.52 -23.96 -4.75
CA THR A 228 11.79 -25.35 -4.40
C THR A 228 10.46 -26.11 -4.24
N LYS A 229 10.52 -27.36 -3.79
CA LYS A 229 9.30 -28.07 -3.37
C LYS A 229 8.61 -27.29 -2.26
N PRO A 230 7.33 -26.89 -2.44
CA PRO A 230 6.59 -26.13 -1.44
C PRO A 230 6.37 -26.96 -0.15
N LEU A 231 6.40 -26.29 0.99
CA LEU A 231 6.00 -26.86 2.27
C LEU A 231 4.48 -26.73 2.39
N PHE A 232 3.72 -27.80 2.17
CA PHE A 232 2.27 -27.74 2.34
C PHE A 232 1.89 -27.77 3.82
N SER A 233 1.72 -26.56 4.39
CA SER A 233 1.30 -26.36 5.78
C SER A 233 0.27 -25.26 5.88
N LEU A 234 -0.99 -25.65 6.09
CA LEU A 234 -2.09 -24.68 6.32
C LEU A 234 -1.82 -23.78 7.54
N ARG A 235 -1.12 -24.31 8.55
CA ARG A 235 -0.75 -23.54 9.75
C ARG A 235 0.17 -22.38 9.41
N GLU A 236 1.20 -22.59 8.60
CA GLU A 236 2.15 -21.56 8.21
C GLU A 236 1.50 -20.56 7.22
N LEU A 237 0.63 -21.05 6.33
CA LEU A 237 -0.15 -20.17 5.45
C LEU A 237 -1.08 -19.27 6.28
N PHE A 238 -1.82 -19.84 7.22
CA PHE A 238 -2.71 -19.06 8.10
C PHE A 238 -1.92 -18.04 8.93
N LYS A 239 -0.74 -18.43 9.42
CA LYS A 239 0.15 -17.52 10.14
C LYS A 239 0.63 -16.35 9.26
N ALA A 240 0.98 -16.60 8.00
CA ALA A 240 1.34 -15.54 7.06
C ALA A 240 0.14 -14.61 6.78
N CYS A 241 -1.05 -15.16 6.55
CA CYS A 241 -2.26 -14.37 6.33
C CYS A 241 -2.62 -13.52 7.55
N THR A 242 -2.64 -14.11 8.75
CA THR A 242 -2.95 -13.37 9.99
C THR A 242 -1.90 -12.30 10.28
N ASN A 243 -0.64 -12.54 9.93
CA ASN A 243 0.43 -11.56 10.10
C ASN A 243 0.30 -10.36 9.14
N GLY A 244 -0.20 -10.58 7.94
CA GLY A 244 -0.42 -9.51 6.95
C GLY A 244 -1.84 -8.91 6.95
N ILE A 245 -2.73 -9.32 7.85
CA ILE A 245 -4.15 -8.89 7.86
C ILE A 245 -4.31 -7.37 8.04
N SER A 246 -3.33 -6.71 8.61
CA SER A 246 -3.27 -5.24 8.74
C SER A 246 -3.40 -4.52 7.40
N GLU A 247 -2.86 -5.08 6.33
CA GLU A 247 -2.94 -4.52 4.97
C GLU A 247 -4.38 -4.62 4.42
N LEU A 248 -5.02 -5.76 4.63
CA LEU A 248 -6.43 -5.94 4.25
C LEU A 248 -7.34 -4.97 5.02
N MET A 249 -7.13 -4.85 6.33
CA MET A 249 -7.86 -3.91 7.18
C MET A 249 -7.69 -2.47 6.72
N THR A 250 -6.49 -2.06 6.40
CA THR A 250 -6.19 -0.71 5.90
C THR A 250 -6.95 -0.41 4.61
N ASN A 251 -6.93 -1.33 3.64
CA ASN A 251 -7.58 -1.10 2.34
C ASN A 251 -9.12 -1.06 2.43
N ILE A 252 -9.73 -1.96 3.22
CA ILE A 252 -11.17 -1.93 3.46
C ILE A 252 -11.56 -0.63 4.18
N SER A 253 -10.81 -0.24 5.19
CA SER A 253 -11.05 0.97 5.96
C SER A 253 -10.99 2.23 5.10
N MET A 254 -9.99 2.32 4.20
CA MET A 254 -9.85 3.48 3.32
C MET A 254 -11.08 3.70 2.44
N SER A 255 -11.68 2.63 1.91
CA SER A 255 -12.90 2.73 1.10
C SER A 255 -14.10 3.22 1.92
N LEU A 256 -14.31 2.65 3.12
CA LEU A 256 -15.42 3.03 4.00
C LEU A 256 -15.26 4.46 4.52
N VAL A 257 -14.07 4.82 4.96
CA VAL A 257 -13.76 6.15 5.50
C VAL A 257 -13.83 7.21 4.40
N GLY A 258 -13.34 6.91 3.19
CA GLY A 258 -13.44 7.81 2.05
C GLY A 258 -14.90 8.13 1.70
N ALA A 259 -15.79 7.13 1.71
CA ALA A 259 -17.22 7.35 1.52
C ALA A 259 -17.82 8.23 2.63
N LEU A 260 -17.45 8.01 3.89
CA LEU A 260 -17.92 8.80 5.02
C LEU A 260 -17.43 10.26 4.93
N TYR A 261 -16.17 10.49 4.54
CA TYR A 261 -15.63 11.82 4.28
C TYR A 261 -16.44 12.54 3.22
N ASN A 262 -16.71 11.89 2.09
CA ASN A 262 -17.49 12.49 1.00
C ASN A 262 -18.89 12.88 1.44
N ILE A 263 -19.57 12.03 2.24
CA ILE A 263 -20.90 12.35 2.80
C ILE A 263 -20.84 13.59 3.70
N GLN A 264 -19.87 13.66 4.60
CA GLN A 264 -19.75 14.80 5.52
C GLN A 264 -19.33 16.08 4.80
N LEU A 265 -18.39 16.01 3.87
CA LEU A 265 -17.95 17.15 3.09
C LEU A 265 -19.06 17.71 2.19
N LEU A 266 -19.88 16.83 1.60
CA LEU A 266 -21.03 17.23 0.81
C LEU A 266 -22.04 18.03 1.66
N LYS A 267 -22.23 17.64 2.93
CA LYS A 267 -23.11 18.34 3.89
C LYS A 267 -22.53 19.69 4.33
N LEU A 268 -21.20 19.79 4.52
CA LEU A 268 -20.55 20.97 5.09
C LEU A 268 -20.21 22.02 4.02
N PHE A 269 -19.75 21.60 2.86
CA PHE A 269 -19.18 22.46 1.82
C PHE A 269 -19.78 22.21 0.43
N GLY A 270 -20.76 21.29 0.30
CA GLY A 270 -21.28 20.90 -1.02
C GLY A 270 -20.24 20.18 -1.89
N ALA A 271 -20.38 20.34 -3.20
CA ALA A 271 -19.47 19.71 -4.18
C ALA A 271 -18.02 20.17 -4.05
N ASP A 272 -17.80 21.44 -3.64
CA ASP A 272 -16.46 22.02 -3.49
C ASP A 272 -15.67 21.33 -2.39
N GLY A 273 -16.32 20.93 -1.29
CA GLY A 273 -15.65 20.17 -0.23
C GLY A 273 -15.15 18.80 -0.70
N VAL A 274 -15.95 18.11 -1.50
CA VAL A 274 -15.58 16.81 -2.08
C VAL A 274 -14.43 16.98 -3.09
N ALA A 275 -14.47 18.02 -3.93
CA ALA A 275 -13.43 18.32 -4.88
C ALA A 275 -12.09 18.67 -4.19
N ALA A 276 -12.14 19.53 -3.16
CA ALA A 276 -10.97 19.87 -2.34
C ALA A 276 -10.36 18.64 -1.71
N TYR A 277 -11.18 17.77 -1.10
CA TYR A 277 -10.72 16.52 -0.49
C TYR A 277 -10.06 15.57 -1.50
N GLY A 278 -10.57 15.50 -2.72
CA GLY A 278 -9.95 14.74 -3.81
C GLY A 278 -8.50 15.16 -4.05
N VAL A 279 -8.22 16.47 -4.08
CA VAL A 279 -6.85 17.00 -4.21
C VAL A 279 -5.99 16.60 -3.01
N LEU A 280 -6.52 16.74 -1.79
CA LEU A 280 -5.82 16.35 -0.56
C LEU A 280 -5.46 14.86 -0.57
N MET A 281 -6.36 14.01 -1.05
CA MET A 281 -6.13 12.56 -1.16
C MET A 281 -5.00 12.24 -2.13
N TYR A 282 -4.95 12.85 -3.32
CA TYR A 282 -3.86 12.63 -4.27
C TYR A 282 -2.50 13.01 -3.70
N VAL A 283 -2.42 14.18 -3.07
CA VAL A 283 -1.18 14.62 -2.41
C VAL A 283 -0.84 13.71 -1.23
N GLY A 284 -1.83 13.38 -0.42
CA GLY A 284 -1.67 12.49 0.75
C GLY A 284 -1.15 11.11 0.38
N PHE A 285 -1.59 10.52 -0.74
CA PHE A 285 -1.11 9.23 -1.21
C PHE A 285 0.39 9.25 -1.54
N VAL A 286 0.87 10.30 -2.20
CA VAL A 286 2.30 10.43 -2.54
C VAL A 286 3.15 10.55 -1.27
N PHE A 287 2.71 11.32 -0.28
CA PHE A 287 3.43 11.45 0.98
C PHE A 287 3.37 10.16 1.81
N ALA A 288 2.19 9.52 1.91
CA ALA A 288 2.05 8.24 2.61
C ALA A 288 2.91 7.13 1.97
N ALA A 289 3.09 7.16 0.64
CA ALA A 289 3.91 6.20 -0.08
C ALA A 289 5.36 6.15 0.42
N VAL A 290 5.90 7.28 0.89
CA VAL A 290 7.25 7.33 1.48
C VAL A 290 7.32 6.52 2.78
N PHE A 291 6.34 6.70 3.67
CA PHE A 291 6.28 5.96 4.94
C PHE A 291 6.00 4.48 4.72
N ILE A 292 5.10 4.16 3.79
CA ILE A 292 4.78 2.77 3.42
C ILE A 292 6.01 2.09 2.83
N GLY A 293 6.68 2.72 1.88
CA GLY A 293 7.89 2.18 1.26
C GLY A 293 9.04 2.00 2.24
N TYR A 294 9.24 2.97 3.16
CA TYR A 294 10.21 2.84 4.24
C TYR A 294 9.88 1.65 5.16
N SER A 295 8.64 1.54 5.57
CA SER A 295 8.18 0.47 6.46
C SER A 295 8.28 -0.91 5.82
N GLN A 296 7.89 -1.06 4.56
CA GLN A 296 8.07 -2.29 3.80
C GLN A 296 9.54 -2.65 3.59
N GLY A 297 10.41 -1.64 3.37
CA GLY A 297 11.83 -1.84 3.24
C GLY A 297 12.50 -2.32 4.53
N THR A 298 12.06 -1.83 5.68
CA THR A 298 12.62 -2.19 6.99
C THR A 298 12.06 -3.50 7.55
N ALA A 299 10.83 -3.87 7.20
CA ALA A 299 10.17 -5.05 7.77
C ALA A 299 10.98 -6.36 7.62
N PRO A 300 11.53 -6.74 6.45
CA PRO A 300 12.36 -7.95 6.35
C PRO A 300 13.66 -7.89 7.16
N ILE A 301 14.24 -6.69 7.34
CA ILE A 301 15.45 -6.51 8.18
C ILE A 301 15.10 -6.80 9.63
N VAL A 302 14.03 -6.21 10.15
CA VAL A 302 13.54 -6.43 11.52
C VAL A 302 13.18 -7.90 11.72
N SER A 303 12.46 -8.52 10.76
CA SER A 303 12.09 -9.94 10.83
C SER A 303 13.29 -10.85 10.87
N TYR A 304 14.33 -10.58 10.07
CA TYR A 304 15.57 -11.35 10.05
C TYR A 304 16.26 -11.31 11.42
N HIS A 305 16.48 -10.10 11.97
CA HIS A 305 17.14 -9.95 13.26
C HIS A 305 16.30 -10.49 14.42
N PHE A 306 14.99 -10.44 14.31
CA PHE A 306 14.09 -11.11 15.26
C PHE A 306 14.27 -12.64 15.21
N GLY A 307 14.35 -13.23 14.01
CA GLY A 307 14.63 -14.67 13.84
C GLY A 307 16.01 -15.08 14.33
N ALA A 308 17.00 -14.20 14.21
CA ALA A 308 18.37 -14.41 14.69
C ALA A 308 18.57 -14.13 16.19
N ASP A 309 17.52 -13.77 16.94
CA ASP A 309 17.54 -13.32 18.35
C ASP A 309 18.55 -12.16 18.61
N ASN A 310 18.77 -11.32 17.60
CA ASN A 310 19.70 -10.18 17.68
C ASN A 310 18.97 -8.94 18.24
N LYS A 311 18.84 -8.90 19.55
CA LYS A 311 18.12 -7.83 20.26
C LYS A 311 18.78 -6.46 20.15
N ASP A 312 20.09 -6.42 20.09
CA ASP A 312 20.85 -5.15 19.95
C ASP A 312 20.55 -4.49 18.61
N GLU A 313 20.48 -5.28 17.53
CA GLU A 313 20.14 -4.74 16.23
C GLU A 313 18.66 -4.37 16.13
N LEU A 314 17.74 -5.11 16.77
CA LEU A 314 16.33 -4.71 16.86
C LEU A 314 16.16 -3.35 17.55
N LYS A 315 16.87 -3.13 18.66
CA LYS A 315 16.89 -1.84 19.35
C LYS A 315 17.48 -0.72 18.47
N ASN A 316 18.58 -1.00 17.78
CA ASN A 316 19.21 -0.07 16.84
C ASN A 316 18.25 0.30 15.71
N LEU A 317 17.59 -0.68 15.09
CA LEU A 317 16.62 -0.48 14.01
C LEU A 317 15.42 0.35 14.45
N LEU A 318 14.83 0.04 15.60
CA LEU A 318 13.70 0.80 16.13
C LEU A 318 14.10 2.27 16.39
N ARG A 319 15.21 2.52 17.09
CA ARG A 319 15.69 3.87 17.38
C ARG A 319 15.95 4.69 16.12
N ARG A 320 16.64 4.11 15.15
CA ARG A 320 16.94 4.79 13.87
C ARG A 320 15.69 5.04 13.06
N SER A 321 14.78 4.08 13.00
CA SER A 321 13.52 4.23 12.26
C SER A 321 12.65 5.33 12.86
N VAL A 322 12.51 5.39 14.18
CA VAL A 322 11.78 6.48 14.86
C VAL A 322 12.41 7.84 14.49
N THR A 323 13.73 7.96 14.50
CA THR A 323 14.43 9.21 14.13
C THR A 323 14.20 9.57 12.65
N ILE A 324 14.33 8.60 11.74
CA ILE A 324 14.13 8.82 10.30
C ILE A 324 12.69 9.28 10.02
N ILE A 325 11.71 8.60 10.64
CA ILE A 325 10.29 8.92 10.48
C ILE A 325 9.96 10.31 11.04
N ALA A 326 10.53 10.68 12.19
CA ALA A 326 10.35 12.01 12.78
C ALA A 326 10.86 13.09 11.82
N VAL A 327 12.09 12.93 11.30
CA VAL A 327 12.67 13.87 10.34
C VAL A 327 11.87 13.93 9.05
N ALA A 328 11.47 12.77 8.51
CA ALA A 328 10.65 12.69 7.30
C ALA A 328 9.27 13.33 7.51
N GLY A 329 8.60 13.11 8.66
CA GLY A 329 7.31 13.72 8.97
C GLY A 329 7.36 15.24 9.02
N VAL A 330 8.39 15.80 9.69
CA VAL A 330 8.61 17.25 9.72
C VAL A 330 8.92 17.79 8.31
N ALA A 331 9.76 17.11 7.54
CA ALA A 331 10.07 17.52 6.18
C ALA A 331 8.83 17.48 5.26
N MET A 332 7.95 16.48 5.44
CA MET A 332 6.70 16.37 4.67
C MET A 332 5.71 17.45 5.06
N LEU A 333 5.54 17.74 6.36
CA LEU A 333 4.72 18.87 6.79
C LEU A 333 5.23 20.16 6.16
N ALA A 334 6.52 20.46 6.31
CA ALA A 334 7.12 21.68 5.75
C ALA A 334 6.93 21.74 4.22
N SER A 335 7.15 20.63 3.51
CA SER A 335 6.97 20.55 2.06
C SER A 335 5.49 20.76 1.67
N SER A 336 4.55 20.16 2.41
CA SER A 336 3.12 20.33 2.14
C SER A 336 2.66 21.77 2.37
N GLU A 337 3.12 22.41 3.44
CA GLU A 337 2.80 23.82 3.72
C GLU A 337 3.35 24.77 2.64
N LEU A 338 4.61 24.57 2.23
CA LEU A 338 5.26 25.39 1.19
C LEU A 338 4.67 25.16 -0.20
N LEU A 339 4.26 23.93 -0.50
CA LEU A 339 3.74 23.54 -1.80
C LEU A 339 2.22 23.52 -1.87
N ALA A 340 1.49 23.85 -0.79
CA ALA A 340 0.03 23.83 -0.75
C ALA A 340 -0.61 24.62 -1.88
N GLU A 341 -0.18 25.87 -2.08
CA GLU A 341 -0.71 26.72 -3.13
C GLU A 341 -0.35 26.23 -4.54
N PRO A 342 0.93 25.97 -4.92
CA PRO A 342 1.22 25.47 -6.26
C PRO A 342 0.59 24.11 -6.56
N LEU A 343 0.52 23.21 -5.60
CA LEU A 343 -0.15 21.90 -5.78
C LEU A 343 -1.67 22.07 -5.98
N ALA A 344 -2.35 22.88 -5.15
CA ALA A 344 -3.75 23.13 -5.31
C ALA A 344 -4.07 23.83 -6.66
N LYS A 345 -3.24 24.77 -7.10
CA LYS A 345 -3.41 25.44 -8.40
C LYS A 345 -3.36 24.49 -9.60
N ILE A 346 -2.60 23.40 -9.54
CA ILE A 346 -2.55 22.39 -10.61
C ILE A 346 -3.92 21.76 -10.84
N PHE A 347 -4.67 21.52 -9.76
CA PHE A 347 -5.95 20.80 -9.83
C PHE A 347 -7.17 21.70 -9.89
N VAL A 348 -7.17 22.82 -9.13
CA VAL A 348 -8.36 23.66 -8.91
C VAL A 348 -8.08 25.14 -9.11
N GLY A 349 -7.03 25.51 -9.85
CA GLY A 349 -6.65 26.90 -10.10
C GLY A 349 -7.64 27.71 -10.94
N TYR A 350 -8.66 27.06 -11.50
CA TYR A 350 -9.72 27.69 -12.28
C TYR A 350 -10.83 28.35 -11.43
N ASP A 351 -10.91 28.03 -10.13
CA ASP A 351 -11.90 28.57 -9.20
C ASP A 351 -11.21 29.10 -7.94
N ALA A 352 -11.32 30.41 -7.67
CA ALA A 352 -10.65 31.06 -6.56
C ALA A 352 -11.19 30.61 -5.18
N GLY A 353 -12.51 30.34 -5.08
CA GLY A 353 -13.14 29.88 -3.85
C GLY A 353 -12.72 28.46 -3.49
N LEU A 354 -12.80 27.55 -4.46
CA LEU A 354 -12.36 26.17 -4.31
C LEU A 354 -10.84 26.08 -4.05
N LEU A 355 -10.04 26.92 -4.71
CA LEU A 355 -8.61 27.02 -4.46
C LEU A 355 -8.30 27.39 -3.00
N ALA A 356 -8.96 28.44 -2.49
CA ALA A 356 -8.79 28.88 -1.11
C ALA A 356 -9.19 27.78 -0.10
N LEU A 357 -10.33 27.11 -0.33
CA LEU A 357 -10.80 26.00 0.48
C LEU A 357 -9.79 24.83 0.47
N THR A 358 -9.26 24.48 -0.72
CA THR A 358 -8.28 23.40 -0.89
C THR A 358 -6.99 23.71 -0.16
N ILE A 359 -6.45 24.93 -0.28
CA ILE A 359 -5.22 25.34 0.43
C ILE A 359 -5.44 25.29 1.94
N HIS A 360 -6.57 25.82 2.43
CA HIS A 360 -6.90 25.79 3.85
C HIS A 360 -7.01 24.36 4.38
N GLY A 361 -7.79 23.52 3.71
CA GLY A 361 -7.91 22.09 4.08
C GLY A 361 -6.58 21.36 4.04
N MET A 362 -5.73 21.61 3.03
CA MET A 362 -4.43 20.99 2.89
C MET A 362 -3.47 21.35 4.03
N LYS A 363 -3.46 22.60 4.47
CA LYS A 363 -2.65 23.04 5.62
C LYS A 363 -3.04 22.34 6.91
N LEU A 364 -4.34 22.21 7.18
CA LEU A 364 -4.82 21.51 8.37
C LEU A 364 -4.56 20.00 8.28
N TYR A 365 -4.83 19.40 7.11
CA TYR A 365 -4.62 17.98 6.88
C TYR A 365 -3.16 17.57 7.01
N SER A 366 -2.23 18.41 6.52
CA SER A 366 -0.79 18.10 6.45
C SER A 366 -0.14 17.88 7.82
N ILE A 367 -0.71 18.41 8.90
CA ILE A 367 -0.28 18.16 10.28
C ILE A 367 -0.26 16.64 10.58
N SER A 368 -1.15 15.87 9.94
CA SER A 368 -1.21 14.42 10.11
C SER A 368 0.07 13.70 9.66
N PHE A 369 0.86 14.28 8.74
CA PHE A 369 2.09 13.64 8.23
C PHE A 369 3.18 13.47 9.31
N ILE A 370 3.19 14.31 10.35
CA ILE A 370 4.11 14.12 11.48
C ILE A 370 3.78 12.83 12.24
N LEU A 371 2.49 12.48 12.32
CA LEU A 371 1.99 11.39 13.17
C LEU A 371 1.85 10.08 12.41
N SER A 372 1.38 10.14 11.16
CA SER A 372 1.02 8.97 10.35
C SER A 372 2.19 8.02 10.12
N GLY A 373 3.39 8.56 9.92
CA GLY A 373 4.60 7.75 9.71
C GLY A 373 4.91 6.81 10.86
N PHE A 374 4.73 7.25 12.11
CA PHE A 374 4.95 6.42 13.29
C PHE A 374 3.93 5.28 13.38
N ASN A 375 2.68 5.54 13.03
CA ASN A 375 1.62 4.55 13.08
C ASN A 375 1.79 3.50 11.95
N ILE A 376 2.13 3.95 10.73
CA ILE A 376 2.42 3.06 9.59
C ILE A 376 3.60 2.15 9.93
N PHE A 377 4.69 2.73 10.42
CA PHE A 377 5.86 1.97 10.83
C PHE A 377 5.57 1.05 12.02
N GLY A 378 4.82 1.52 13.03
CA GLY A 378 4.47 0.72 14.19
C GLY A 378 3.69 -0.55 13.82
N SER A 379 2.69 -0.43 12.94
CA SER A 379 1.97 -1.59 12.40
C SER A 379 2.92 -2.54 11.66
N ALA A 380 3.73 -2.03 10.72
CA ALA A 380 4.69 -2.83 9.97
C ALA A 380 5.78 -3.46 10.86
N PHE A 381 6.20 -2.78 11.93
CA PHE A 381 7.16 -3.30 12.89
C PHE A 381 6.60 -4.52 13.65
N PHE A 382 5.33 -4.50 14.06
CA PHE A 382 4.70 -5.68 14.66
C PHE A 382 4.43 -6.79 13.66
N THR A 383 4.12 -6.49 12.39
CA THR A 383 4.12 -7.47 11.31
C THR A 383 5.50 -8.13 11.18
N ALA A 384 6.56 -7.35 11.20
CA ALA A 384 7.94 -7.83 11.13
C ALA A 384 8.33 -8.71 12.32
N LEU A 385 7.81 -8.44 13.51
CA LEU A 385 7.94 -9.29 14.71
C LEU A 385 7.01 -10.52 14.69
N ASN A 386 6.32 -10.77 13.58
CA ASN A 386 5.30 -11.83 13.43
C ASN A 386 4.18 -11.76 14.49
N ASN A 387 3.81 -10.56 14.87
CA ASN A 387 2.65 -10.28 15.75
C ASN A 387 1.54 -9.57 14.96
N GLY A 388 0.91 -10.31 14.06
CA GLY A 388 -0.17 -9.81 13.21
C GLY A 388 -1.38 -9.27 13.98
N ALA A 389 -1.65 -9.78 15.17
CA ALA A 389 -2.77 -9.31 16.00
C ALA A 389 -2.59 -7.85 16.43
N VAL A 390 -1.40 -7.48 16.92
CA VAL A 390 -1.10 -6.10 17.30
C VAL A 390 -1.03 -5.20 16.07
N SER A 391 -0.42 -5.67 14.98
CA SER A 391 -0.37 -4.94 13.71
C SER A 391 -1.78 -4.65 13.19
N ALA A 392 -2.67 -5.65 13.19
CA ALA A 392 -4.07 -5.49 12.80
C ALA A 392 -4.83 -4.52 13.71
N ALA A 393 -4.60 -4.61 15.02
CA ALA A 393 -5.21 -3.69 15.99
C ALA A 393 -4.80 -2.23 15.72
N ILE A 394 -3.51 -1.96 15.50
CA ILE A 394 -3.01 -0.62 15.16
C ILE A 394 -3.68 -0.13 13.87
N SER A 395 -3.70 -0.96 12.81
CA SER A 395 -4.29 -0.59 11.53
C SER A 395 -5.79 -0.32 11.67
N PHE A 396 -6.55 -1.20 12.32
CA PHE A 396 -7.99 -1.03 12.52
C PHE A 396 -8.32 0.24 13.33
N LEU A 397 -7.65 0.44 14.45
CA LEU A 397 -7.86 1.62 15.29
C LEU A 397 -7.56 2.90 14.50
N ARG A 398 -6.43 2.93 13.80
CA ARG A 398 -5.97 4.09 13.05
C ARG A 398 -6.85 4.40 11.84
N THR A 399 -7.12 3.40 11.00
CA THR A 399 -7.69 3.63 9.66
C THR A 399 -9.22 3.54 9.65
N LEU A 400 -9.84 2.94 10.66
CA LEU A 400 -11.30 2.83 10.74
C LEU A 400 -11.86 3.52 11.98
N LEU A 401 -11.59 2.98 13.19
CA LEU A 401 -12.30 3.41 14.39
C LEU A 401 -12.08 4.90 14.68
N PHE A 402 -10.82 5.32 14.81
CA PHE A 402 -10.52 6.71 15.15
C PHE A 402 -10.85 7.68 14.01
N GLN A 403 -10.74 7.26 12.75
CA GLN A 403 -11.18 8.06 11.60
C GLN A 403 -12.69 8.30 11.65
N VAL A 404 -13.49 7.24 11.80
CA VAL A 404 -14.96 7.37 11.87
C VAL A 404 -15.39 8.27 13.03
N VAL A 405 -14.84 8.04 14.21
CA VAL A 405 -15.15 8.86 15.40
C VAL A 405 -14.78 10.32 15.16
N SER A 406 -13.58 10.60 14.62
CA SER A 406 -13.12 11.98 14.40
C SER A 406 -13.92 12.70 13.32
N ILE A 407 -14.25 12.02 12.21
CA ILE A 407 -15.06 12.60 11.10
C ILE A 407 -16.46 12.99 11.59
N LEU A 408 -17.04 12.21 12.49
CA LEU A 408 -18.38 12.47 13.00
C LEU A 408 -18.40 13.48 14.16
N ALA A 409 -17.42 13.42 15.06
CA ALA A 409 -17.41 14.22 16.29
C ALA A 409 -16.79 15.61 16.11
N LEU A 410 -15.63 15.72 15.41
CA LEU A 410 -14.91 16.99 15.36
C LEU A 410 -15.67 18.13 14.66
N PRO A 411 -16.40 17.91 13.54
CA PRO A 411 -17.21 18.99 12.97
C PRO A 411 -18.27 19.52 13.93
N LEU A 412 -18.77 18.70 14.85
CA LEU A 412 -19.74 19.12 15.87
C LEU A 412 -19.09 19.91 17.02
N LEU A 413 -17.81 19.63 17.32
CA LEU A 413 -17.10 20.22 18.45
C LEU A 413 -16.40 21.53 18.12
N ILE A 414 -15.77 21.60 16.93
CA ILE A 414 -14.91 22.73 16.53
C ILE A 414 -15.33 23.36 15.20
N GLY A 415 -16.55 23.03 14.72
CA GLY A 415 -17.09 23.58 13.46
C GLY A 415 -16.49 22.94 12.21
N VAL A 416 -16.63 23.63 11.08
CA VAL A 416 -16.31 23.08 9.76
C VAL A 416 -14.85 22.65 9.57
N ASP A 417 -13.91 23.26 10.27
CA ASP A 417 -12.49 22.87 10.22
C ASP A 417 -12.24 21.50 10.87
N GLY A 418 -13.18 21.05 11.71
CA GLY A 418 -13.10 19.71 12.32
C GLY A 418 -13.01 18.57 11.31
N ILE A 419 -13.54 18.74 10.10
CA ILE A 419 -13.45 17.70 9.06
C ILE A 419 -12.00 17.55 8.55
N TRP A 420 -11.28 18.67 8.37
CA TRP A 420 -9.89 18.65 7.92
C TRP A 420 -8.93 18.17 9.01
N LEU A 421 -9.26 18.46 10.27
CA LEU A 421 -8.50 18.01 11.45
C LEU A 421 -8.85 16.59 11.91
N ALA A 422 -9.89 15.96 11.32
CA ALA A 422 -10.33 14.63 11.72
C ALA A 422 -9.21 13.58 11.56
N VAL A 423 -8.45 13.64 10.46
CA VAL A 423 -7.31 12.74 10.26
C VAL A 423 -6.20 12.99 11.27
N VAL A 424 -5.94 14.24 11.63
CA VAL A 424 -4.90 14.60 12.64
C VAL A 424 -5.26 14.00 14.00
N ALA A 425 -6.50 14.16 14.44
CA ALA A 425 -6.98 13.61 15.71
C ALA A 425 -6.95 12.08 15.70
N ALA A 426 -7.38 11.45 14.60
CA ALA A 426 -7.33 9.99 14.45
C ALA A 426 -5.89 9.47 14.55
N GLU A 427 -4.94 10.11 13.85
CA GLU A 427 -3.53 9.74 13.89
C GLU A 427 -2.91 9.98 15.28
N ALA A 428 -3.31 11.04 15.97
CA ALA A 428 -2.85 11.31 17.33
C ALA A 428 -3.34 10.23 18.32
N MET A 429 -4.61 9.86 18.28
CA MET A 429 -5.16 8.77 19.10
C MET A 429 -4.49 7.43 18.77
N ALA A 430 -4.27 7.15 17.49
CA ALA A 430 -3.56 5.95 17.04
C ALA A 430 -2.12 5.92 17.54
N LEU A 431 -1.43 7.08 17.56
CA LEU A 431 -0.04 7.17 18.04
C LEU A 431 0.06 6.80 19.51
N VAL A 432 -0.90 7.22 20.34
CA VAL A 432 -0.93 6.83 21.75
C VAL A 432 -1.06 5.31 21.89
N CYS A 433 -1.95 4.68 21.12
CA CYS A 433 -2.10 3.23 21.11
C CYS A 433 -0.84 2.53 20.58
N THR A 434 -0.27 3.00 19.48
CA THR A 434 0.95 2.45 18.88
C THR A 434 2.13 2.53 19.87
N ALA A 435 2.33 3.68 20.51
CA ALA A 435 3.35 3.85 21.55
C ALA A 435 3.11 2.90 22.74
N GLY A 436 1.85 2.76 23.16
CA GLY A 436 1.46 1.82 24.21
C GLY A 436 1.83 0.38 23.88
N PHE A 437 1.51 -0.10 22.66
CA PHE A 437 1.89 -1.44 22.21
C PHE A 437 3.41 -1.62 22.12
N ILE A 438 4.15 -0.61 21.63
CA ILE A 438 5.61 -0.64 21.57
C ILE A 438 6.18 -0.75 23.00
N VAL A 439 5.72 0.06 23.94
CA VAL A 439 6.19 -0.01 25.34
C VAL A 439 5.83 -1.35 26.00
N GLN A 440 4.63 -1.87 25.77
CA GLN A 440 4.19 -3.15 26.32
C GLN A 440 5.01 -4.33 25.74
N GLY A 441 5.32 -4.29 24.44
CA GLY A 441 6.08 -5.33 23.75
C GLY A 441 7.57 -5.38 24.10
N ARG A 442 8.13 -4.32 24.71
CA ARG A 442 9.59 -4.18 24.94
C ARG A 442 10.22 -5.35 25.67
N ARG A 443 9.57 -5.88 26.71
CA ARG A 443 10.08 -7.02 27.49
C ARG A 443 9.99 -8.34 26.74
N LYS A 444 8.94 -8.50 25.93
CA LYS A 444 8.69 -9.72 25.18
C LYS A 444 9.67 -9.89 24.00
N TYR A 445 10.00 -8.80 23.33
CA TYR A 445 10.80 -8.83 22.11
C TYR A 445 12.23 -8.30 22.29
N GLY A 446 12.55 -7.65 23.40
CA GLY A 446 13.90 -7.21 23.75
C GLY A 446 14.47 -6.08 22.91
N TYR A 447 13.62 -5.23 22.30
CA TYR A 447 14.05 -4.12 21.45
C TYR A 447 14.16 -2.77 22.16
N MET A 448 14.03 -2.72 23.49
CA MET A 448 14.27 -1.55 24.35
C MET A 448 15.10 -1.92 25.56
#